data_7bfb6c457a1d5783713a61bfd70ee82d
#
_entry.id   7bfb6c457a1d5783713a61bfd70ee82d
#
_cell.length_a   1.000
_cell.length_b   1.000
_cell.length_c   1.000
_cell.angle_alpha   90.00
_cell.angle_beta   90.00
_cell.angle_gamma   90.00
#
_symmetry.space_group_name_H-M   'P 1'
#
loop_
_entity.id
_entity.type
_entity.pdbx_description
1 polymer ?
#
loop_
_entity_poly.entity_id
_entity_poly.type
_entity_poly.pdbx_seq_one_letter_code
_entity_poly.pdbx_strand_id
1 'polypeptide(L)'
;MSQTTPSALNEDTLGRRAENLSRALAAEMCGRELEWAKSVAAALARVETALRKHRAVANDPNGLFAAVDEIRPALAKQADDLRSNNSALLEEVNVLRDEVECAVAALQLTPDSSAKTVEAKVADLGVIRQLGEKFLADLYQSKAAEMRLVAESVNTDIGGSN
;
A
#
# COMPACT_ATOMS: atom_id res chain seq x y z
N MET A 1 -23.71 -23.35 -3.20
CA MET A 1 -22.56 -22.83 -3.96
C MET A 1 -22.22 -21.47 -3.40
N SER A 2 -21.15 -21.39 -2.61
CA SER A 2 -20.68 -20.14 -2.05
C SER A 2 -20.01 -19.32 -3.16
N GLN A 3 -20.65 -18.25 -3.60
CA GLN A 3 -20.00 -17.27 -4.46
C GLN A 3 -18.98 -16.52 -3.61
N THR A 4 -17.73 -16.93 -3.69
CA THR A 4 -16.61 -16.15 -3.16
C THR A 4 -16.55 -14.87 -3.99
N THR A 5 -16.96 -13.77 -3.39
CA THR A 5 -16.92 -12.46 -4.05
C THR A 5 -15.47 -12.14 -4.44
N PRO A 6 -15.21 -11.68 -5.69
CA PRO A 6 -13.86 -11.33 -6.14
C PRO A 6 -13.14 -10.31 -5.25
N SER A 7 -13.90 -9.51 -4.52
CA SER A 7 -13.39 -8.51 -3.58
C SER A 7 -12.59 -9.10 -2.42
N ALA A 8 -13.08 -10.19 -1.80
CA ALA A 8 -12.41 -10.81 -0.65
C ALA A 8 -11.04 -11.41 -1.01
N LEU A 9 -10.90 -11.98 -2.22
CA LEU A 9 -9.62 -12.52 -2.70
C LEU A 9 -8.58 -11.41 -2.98
N ASN A 10 -9.03 -10.24 -3.41
CA ASN A 10 -8.14 -9.09 -3.67
C ASN A 10 -7.67 -8.42 -2.37
N GLU A 11 -8.55 -8.31 -1.37
CA GLU A 11 -8.20 -7.74 -0.06
C GLU A 11 -7.13 -8.58 0.65
N ASP A 12 -7.29 -9.90 0.65
CA ASP A 12 -6.30 -10.81 1.21
C ASP A 12 -4.95 -10.71 0.49
N THR A 13 -4.96 -10.50 -0.81
CA THR A 13 -3.73 -10.33 -1.61
C THR A 13 -2.99 -9.05 -1.25
N LEU A 14 -3.67 -7.91 -1.16
CA LEU A 14 -3.05 -6.63 -0.78
C LEU A 14 -2.49 -6.67 0.65
N GLY A 15 -3.24 -7.21 1.60
CA GLY A 15 -2.81 -7.40 2.99
C GLY A 15 -1.54 -8.26 3.09
N ARG A 16 -1.49 -9.37 2.39
CA ARG A 16 -0.33 -10.26 2.33
C ARG A 16 0.90 -9.57 1.72
N ARG A 17 0.71 -8.79 0.65
CA ARG A 17 1.80 -8.04 0.02
C ARG A 17 2.33 -6.94 0.94
N ALA A 18 1.44 -6.25 1.67
CA ALA A 18 1.82 -5.27 2.67
C ALA A 18 2.64 -5.89 3.81
N GLU A 19 2.26 -7.06 4.32
CA GLU A 19 3.03 -7.79 5.32
C GLU A 19 4.41 -8.19 4.81
N ASN A 20 4.53 -8.64 3.58
CA ASN A 20 5.81 -8.99 2.96
C ASN A 20 6.72 -7.77 2.85
N LEU A 21 6.16 -6.61 2.50
CA LEU A 21 6.90 -5.35 2.50
C LEU A 21 7.36 -4.97 3.92
N SER A 22 6.49 -5.11 4.91
CA SER A 22 6.83 -4.85 6.31
C SER A 22 8.01 -5.70 6.77
N ARG A 23 8.02 -6.99 6.44
CA ARG A 23 9.14 -7.89 6.75
C ARG A 23 10.42 -7.51 6.02
N ALA A 24 10.33 -7.12 4.75
CA ALA A 24 11.49 -6.67 3.98
C ALA A 24 12.10 -5.41 4.58
N LEU A 25 11.28 -4.44 4.97
CA LEU A 25 11.73 -3.20 5.62
C LEU A 25 12.36 -3.44 7.00
N ALA A 26 11.83 -4.39 7.76
CA ALA A 26 12.30 -4.73 9.10
C ALA A 26 13.59 -5.57 9.09
N ALA A 27 13.95 -6.18 7.97
CA ALA A 27 15.13 -7.01 7.85
C ALA A 27 16.43 -6.24 8.13
N GLU A 28 17.44 -6.95 8.60
CA GLU A 28 18.73 -6.36 8.91
C GLU A 28 19.46 -5.90 7.64
N MET A 29 19.99 -4.70 7.69
CA MET A 29 20.54 -3.98 6.55
C MET A 29 22.07 -3.95 6.57
N CYS A 30 22.68 -3.94 7.76
CA CYS A 30 24.13 -3.82 7.92
C CYS A 30 24.91 -4.96 7.24
N GLY A 31 25.80 -4.60 6.31
CA GLY A 31 26.60 -5.54 5.53
C GLY A 31 25.82 -6.25 4.41
N ARG A 32 24.54 -5.92 4.23
CA ARG A 32 23.65 -6.52 3.23
C ARG A 32 22.79 -5.46 2.52
N GLU A 33 23.31 -4.27 2.39
CA GLU A 33 22.58 -3.08 1.93
C GLU A 33 21.97 -3.29 0.53
N LEU A 34 22.73 -3.83 -0.39
CA LEU A 34 22.26 -4.10 -1.75
C LEU A 34 21.16 -5.17 -1.78
N GLU A 35 21.34 -6.25 -1.03
CA GLU A 35 20.34 -7.32 -0.92
C GLU A 35 19.05 -6.80 -0.29
N TRP A 36 19.17 -6.01 0.77
CA TRP A 36 18.06 -5.37 1.44
C TRP A 36 17.29 -4.46 0.47
N ALA A 37 17.98 -3.56 -0.23
CA ALA A 37 17.36 -2.64 -1.19
C ALA A 37 16.65 -3.38 -2.33
N LYS A 38 17.25 -4.44 -2.87
CA LYS A 38 16.63 -5.29 -3.89
C LYS A 38 15.37 -6.00 -3.37
N SER A 39 15.42 -6.50 -2.15
CA SER A 39 14.28 -7.16 -1.50
C SER A 39 13.13 -6.19 -1.29
N VAL A 40 13.40 -4.99 -0.82
CA VAL A 40 12.40 -3.92 -0.65
C VAL A 40 11.83 -3.50 -2.01
N ALA A 41 12.65 -3.33 -3.03
CA ALA A 41 12.19 -2.98 -4.38
C ALA A 41 11.23 -4.04 -4.95
N ALA A 42 11.53 -5.32 -4.79
CA ALA A 42 10.66 -6.42 -5.22
C ALA A 42 9.34 -6.43 -4.45
N ALA A 43 9.37 -6.22 -3.14
CA ALA A 43 8.17 -6.16 -2.30
C ALA A 43 7.28 -4.95 -2.67
N LEU A 44 7.88 -3.79 -2.92
CA LEU A 44 7.16 -2.58 -3.35
C LEU A 44 6.46 -2.77 -4.70
N ALA A 45 7.13 -3.39 -5.67
CA ALA A 45 6.54 -3.67 -6.98
C ALA A 45 5.29 -4.56 -6.85
N ARG A 46 5.30 -5.52 -5.94
CA ARG A 46 4.15 -6.39 -5.68
C ARG A 46 3.01 -5.66 -4.98
N VAL A 47 3.33 -4.79 -4.03
CA VAL A 47 2.33 -3.93 -3.36
C VAL A 47 1.70 -2.98 -4.35
N GLU A 48 2.47 -2.33 -5.20
CA GLU A 48 1.97 -1.44 -6.24
C GLU A 48 0.97 -2.16 -7.17
N THR A 49 1.33 -3.34 -7.65
CA THR A 49 0.45 -4.14 -8.51
C THR A 49 -0.85 -4.51 -7.80
N ALA A 50 -0.77 -4.94 -6.56
CA ALA A 50 -1.95 -5.29 -5.75
C ALA A 50 -2.83 -4.06 -5.46
N LEU A 51 -2.22 -2.91 -5.18
CA LEU A 51 -2.93 -1.65 -4.92
C LEU A 51 -3.64 -1.13 -6.16
N ARG A 52 -3.02 -1.22 -7.34
CA ARG A 52 -3.65 -0.89 -8.64
C ARG A 52 -4.88 -1.75 -8.91
N LYS A 53 -4.78 -3.05 -8.66
CA LYS A 53 -5.91 -3.98 -8.78
C LYS A 53 -7.03 -3.63 -7.79
N HIS A 54 -6.68 -3.40 -6.54
CA HIS A 54 -7.64 -3.03 -5.50
C HIS A 54 -8.40 -1.76 -5.88
N ARG A 55 -7.69 -0.74 -6.34
CA ARG A 55 -8.29 0.51 -6.81
C ARG A 55 -9.21 0.30 -8.02
N ALA A 56 -8.79 -0.49 -8.98
CA ALA A 56 -9.60 -0.77 -10.17
C ALA A 56 -10.92 -1.47 -9.81
N VAL A 57 -10.88 -2.44 -8.90
CA VAL A 57 -12.08 -3.13 -8.40
C VAL A 57 -12.99 -2.18 -7.63
N ALA A 58 -12.45 -1.35 -6.75
CA ALA A 58 -13.22 -0.40 -5.95
C ALA A 58 -13.89 0.69 -6.80
N ASN A 59 -13.23 1.14 -7.87
CA ASN A 59 -13.73 2.17 -8.80
C ASN A 59 -14.57 1.61 -9.97
N ASP A 60 -14.74 0.29 -10.05
CA ASP A 60 -15.59 -0.33 -11.08
C ASP A 60 -17.03 0.21 -10.96
N PRO A 61 -17.78 0.41 -12.07
CA PRO A 61 -19.18 0.81 -12.03
C PRO A 61 -20.09 -0.09 -11.20
N ASN A 62 -19.71 -1.35 -11.00
CA ASN A 62 -20.38 -2.30 -10.11
C ASN A 62 -19.63 -2.51 -8.79
N GLY A 63 -18.64 -1.67 -8.49
CA GLY A 63 -17.78 -1.78 -7.31
C GLY A 63 -18.36 -1.08 -6.08
N LEU A 64 -17.58 -1.11 -5.00
CA LEU A 64 -17.99 -0.59 -3.70
C LEU A 64 -18.44 0.87 -3.75
N PHE A 65 -17.65 1.74 -4.37
CA PHE A 65 -17.92 3.18 -4.35
C PHE A 65 -19.17 3.55 -5.16
N ALA A 66 -19.41 2.89 -6.28
CA ALA A 66 -20.63 3.08 -7.07
C ALA A 66 -21.87 2.62 -6.28
N ALA A 67 -21.78 1.49 -5.60
CA ALA A 67 -22.87 0.99 -4.75
C ALA A 67 -23.17 1.94 -3.59
N VAL A 68 -22.15 2.51 -2.96
CA VAL A 68 -22.32 3.48 -1.88
C VAL A 68 -22.94 4.77 -2.39
N ASP A 69 -22.49 5.31 -3.52
CA ASP A 69 -23.03 6.54 -4.12
C ASP A 69 -24.51 6.40 -4.49
N GLU A 70 -24.92 5.24 -4.99
CA GLU A 70 -26.27 4.95 -5.40
C GLU A 70 -27.23 4.70 -4.22
N ILE A 71 -26.81 3.89 -3.26
CA ILE A 71 -27.66 3.41 -2.16
C ILE A 71 -27.61 4.37 -0.98
N ARG A 72 -26.48 5.07 -0.77
CA ARG A 72 -26.20 5.87 0.42
C ARG A 72 -25.52 7.19 0.12
N PRO A 73 -26.23 8.18 -0.44
CA PRO A 73 -25.66 9.50 -0.72
C PRO A 73 -25.03 10.17 0.52
N ALA A 74 -25.50 9.84 1.73
CA ALA A 74 -24.92 10.35 2.97
C ALA A 74 -23.47 9.89 3.22
N LEU A 75 -23.07 8.76 2.64
CA LEU A 75 -21.70 8.23 2.71
C LEU A 75 -20.82 8.62 1.52
N ALA A 76 -21.36 9.36 0.55
CA ALA A 76 -20.64 9.76 -0.67
C ALA A 76 -19.34 10.51 -0.38
N LYS A 77 -19.33 11.39 0.64
CA LYS A 77 -18.12 12.09 1.05
C LYS A 77 -17.03 11.14 1.56
N GLN A 78 -17.40 10.14 2.38
CA GLN A 78 -16.45 9.13 2.85
C GLN A 78 -15.89 8.29 1.70
N ALA A 79 -16.72 7.94 0.72
CA ALA A 79 -16.29 7.24 -0.49
C ALA A 79 -15.31 8.08 -1.31
N ASP A 80 -15.57 9.37 -1.48
CA ASP A 80 -14.68 10.29 -2.20
C ASP A 80 -13.35 10.49 -1.48
N ASP A 81 -13.35 10.59 -0.16
CA ASP A 81 -12.14 10.66 0.66
C ASP A 81 -11.27 9.39 0.47
N LEU A 82 -11.90 8.22 0.42
CA LEU A 82 -11.20 6.96 0.16
C LEU A 82 -10.63 6.86 -1.27
N ARG A 83 -11.36 7.34 -2.28
CA ARG A 83 -10.84 7.44 -3.65
C ARG A 83 -9.59 8.31 -3.69
N SER A 84 -9.61 9.45 -3.03
CA SER A 84 -8.49 10.38 -2.93
C SER A 84 -7.30 9.73 -2.20
N ASN A 85 -7.55 9.05 -1.09
CA ASN A 85 -6.53 8.32 -0.34
C ASN A 85 -5.87 7.21 -1.17
N ASN A 86 -6.66 6.45 -1.90
CA ASN A 86 -6.13 5.40 -2.79
C ASN A 86 -5.24 5.96 -3.90
N SER A 87 -5.59 7.13 -4.43
CA SER A 87 -4.75 7.84 -5.40
C SER A 87 -3.44 8.32 -4.78
N ALA A 88 -3.50 8.90 -3.59
CA ALA A 88 -2.32 9.35 -2.83
C ALA A 88 -1.38 8.18 -2.50
N LEU A 89 -1.91 7.02 -2.11
CA LEU A 89 -1.13 5.82 -1.83
C LEU A 89 -0.38 5.31 -3.07
N LEU A 90 -1.00 5.38 -4.25
CA LEU A 90 -0.32 5.02 -5.49
C LEU A 90 0.83 5.98 -5.83
N GLU A 91 0.66 7.27 -5.58
CA GLU A 91 1.73 8.25 -5.73
C GLU A 91 2.87 7.99 -4.74
N GLU A 92 2.56 7.73 -3.48
CA GLU A 92 3.54 7.41 -2.44
C GLU A 92 4.36 6.16 -2.80
N VAL A 93 3.72 5.09 -3.24
CA VAL A 93 4.43 3.86 -3.60
C VAL A 93 5.31 4.04 -4.85
N ASN A 94 4.88 4.86 -5.80
CA ASN A 94 5.69 5.19 -6.98
C ASN A 94 6.95 5.97 -6.59
N VAL A 95 6.81 7.02 -5.77
CA VAL A 95 7.94 7.81 -5.27
C VAL A 95 8.92 6.92 -4.50
N LEU A 96 8.39 6.11 -3.59
CA LEU A 96 9.21 5.21 -2.78
C LEU A 96 9.94 4.17 -3.63
N ARG A 97 9.30 3.63 -4.66
CA ARG A 97 9.94 2.71 -5.59
C ARG A 97 11.07 3.37 -6.37
N ASP A 98 10.87 4.59 -6.86
CA ASP A 98 11.91 5.33 -7.56
C ASP A 98 13.12 5.60 -6.65
N GLU A 99 12.91 5.97 -5.40
CA GLU A 99 13.96 6.15 -4.39
C GLU A 99 14.76 4.86 -4.16
N VAL A 100 14.07 3.74 -4.02
CA VAL A 100 14.72 2.43 -3.81
C VAL A 100 15.50 2.01 -5.06
N GLU A 101 14.96 2.20 -6.25
CA GLU A 101 15.64 1.88 -7.51
C GLU A 101 16.91 2.73 -7.70
N CYS A 102 16.85 4.01 -7.35
CA CYS A 102 18.04 4.89 -7.32
C CYS A 102 19.08 4.40 -6.32
N ALA A 103 18.66 3.97 -5.13
CA ALA A 103 19.57 3.41 -4.13
C ALA A 103 20.22 2.11 -4.60
N VAL A 104 19.47 1.21 -5.24
CA VAL A 104 19.99 -0.04 -5.84
C VAL A 104 21.06 0.29 -6.88
N ALA A 105 20.77 1.23 -7.80
CA ALA A 105 21.72 1.64 -8.83
C ALA A 105 23.01 2.22 -8.23
N ALA A 106 22.88 3.10 -7.23
CA ALA A 106 24.03 3.69 -6.54
C ALA A 106 24.89 2.64 -5.82
N LEU A 107 24.26 1.66 -5.18
CA LEU A 107 24.96 0.57 -4.48
C LEU A 107 25.69 -0.37 -5.45
N GLN A 108 25.16 -0.57 -6.65
CA GLN A 108 25.79 -1.37 -7.71
C GLN A 108 26.99 -0.68 -8.35
N LEU A 109 26.99 0.65 -8.44
CA LEU A 109 28.04 1.43 -9.11
C LEU A 109 29.27 1.73 -8.24
N THR A 110 29.20 1.51 -6.93
CA THR A 110 30.31 1.81 -6.01
C THR A 110 30.88 0.54 -5.37
N PRO A 111 31.89 -0.09 -6.01
CA PRO A 111 32.59 -1.23 -5.43
C PRO A 111 33.56 -0.86 -4.30
N ASP A 112 33.88 0.42 -4.10
CA ASP A 112 34.89 0.88 -3.14
C ASP A 112 34.24 1.66 -1.98
N SER A 113 34.22 1.03 -0.82
CA SER A 113 33.64 1.55 0.41
C SER A 113 34.67 2.31 1.24
N SER A 114 34.79 3.62 0.99
CA SER A 114 35.30 4.48 2.06
C SER A 114 34.25 4.52 3.21
N ALA A 115 34.67 4.51 4.47
CA ALA A 115 33.75 4.50 5.61
C ALA A 115 32.69 5.61 5.57
N LYS A 116 33.04 6.80 5.08
CA LYS A 116 32.12 7.93 4.90
C LYS A 116 31.03 7.68 3.86
N THR A 117 31.36 6.97 2.79
CA THR A 117 30.41 6.61 1.73
C THR A 117 29.43 5.56 2.22
N VAL A 118 29.89 4.63 3.06
CA VAL A 118 29.03 3.60 3.68
C VAL A 118 28.05 4.24 4.65
N GLU A 119 28.50 5.16 5.52
CA GLU A 119 27.62 5.87 6.46
C GLU A 119 26.54 6.69 5.75
N ALA A 120 26.89 7.40 4.66
CA ALA A 120 25.93 8.15 3.87
C ALA A 120 24.89 7.23 3.21
N LYS A 121 25.30 6.09 2.67
CA LYS A 121 24.39 5.10 2.07
C LYS A 121 23.45 4.46 3.10
N VAL A 122 23.95 4.14 4.27
CA VAL A 122 23.13 3.60 5.38
C VAL A 122 22.10 4.63 5.82
N ALA A 123 22.46 5.92 5.88
CA ALA A 123 21.53 7.00 6.21
C ALA A 123 20.41 7.12 5.15
N ASP A 124 20.73 7.05 3.86
CA ASP A 124 19.74 7.08 2.77
C ASP A 124 18.78 5.87 2.82
N LEU A 125 19.31 4.69 3.11
CA LEU A 125 18.48 3.49 3.29
C LEU A 125 17.60 3.57 4.54
N GLY A 126 18.07 4.21 5.60
CA GLY A 126 17.26 4.51 6.79
C GLY A 126 16.07 5.40 6.48
N VAL A 127 16.24 6.41 5.63
CA VAL A 127 15.15 7.27 5.13
C VAL A 127 14.14 6.45 4.32
N ILE A 128 14.59 5.57 3.45
CA ILE A 128 13.72 4.66 2.68
C ILE A 128 12.90 3.78 3.63
N ARG A 129 13.52 3.24 4.68
CA ARG A 129 12.82 2.45 5.70
C ARG A 129 11.70 3.26 6.36
N GLN A 130 11.99 4.49 6.80
CA GLN A 130 11.01 5.38 7.42
C GLN A 130 9.85 5.72 6.47
N LEU A 131 10.16 6.03 5.23
CA LEU A 131 9.13 6.29 4.20
C LEU A 131 8.26 5.07 3.92
N GLY A 132 8.86 3.89 3.89
CA GLY A 132 8.15 2.62 3.73
C GLY A 132 7.23 2.30 4.91
N GLU A 133 7.68 2.53 6.12
CA GLU A 133 6.87 2.36 7.34
C GLU A 133 5.70 3.34 7.37
N LYS A 134 5.93 4.60 6.99
CA LYS A 134 4.86 5.60 6.86
C LYS A 134 3.84 5.19 5.81
N PHE A 135 4.28 4.77 4.63
CA PHE A 135 3.39 4.27 3.58
C PHE A 135 2.52 3.11 4.07
N LEU A 136 3.09 2.15 4.78
CA LEU A 136 2.35 1.03 5.35
C LEU A 136 1.31 1.48 6.38
N ALA A 137 1.64 2.44 7.23
CA ALA A 137 0.70 3.01 8.19
C ALA A 137 -0.48 3.67 7.46
N ASP A 138 -0.23 4.45 6.43
CA ASP A 138 -1.25 5.11 5.61
C ASP A 138 -2.12 4.08 4.87
N LEU A 139 -1.51 3.01 4.35
CA LEU A 139 -2.23 1.91 3.71
C LEU A 139 -3.17 1.19 4.69
N TYR A 140 -2.70 0.86 5.89
CA TYR A 140 -3.54 0.21 6.90
C TYR A 140 -4.67 1.11 7.38
N GLN A 141 -4.44 2.40 7.51
CA GLN A 141 -5.51 3.38 7.83
C GLN A 141 -6.57 3.43 6.73
N SER A 142 -6.16 3.45 5.47
CA SER A 142 -7.07 3.45 4.33
C SER A 142 -7.92 2.18 4.28
N LYS A 143 -7.31 1.01 4.51
CA LYS A 143 -8.03 -0.27 4.61
C LYS A 143 -9.05 -0.27 5.75
N ALA A 144 -8.67 0.22 6.91
CA ALA A 144 -9.58 0.31 8.07
C ALA A 144 -10.76 1.25 7.79
N ALA A 145 -10.53 2.38 7.11
CA ALA A 145 -11.58 3.30 6.70
C ALA A 145 -12.55 2.67 5.68
N GLU A 146 -12.02 1.90 4.74
CA GLU A 146 -12.83 1.15 3.76
C GLU A 146 -13.71 0.10 4.44
N MET A 147 -13.16 -0.65 5.38
CA MET A 147 -13.94 -1.63 6.17
C MET A 147 -15.05 -0.96 6.97
N ARG A 148 -14.79 0.21 7.55
CA ARG A 148 -15.83 1.00 8.24
C ARG A 148 -16.92 1.46 7.28
N LEU A 149 -16.56 1.94 6.11
CA LEU A 149 -17.53 2.35 5.08
C LEU A 149 -18.44 1.18 4.67
N VAL A 150 -17.87 0.00 4.47
CA VAL A 150 -18.63 -1.22 4.17
C VAL A 150 -19.58 -1.56 5.32
N ALA A 151 -19.09 -1.55 6.55
CA ALA A 151 -19.90 -1.84 7.73
C ALA A 151 -21.04 -0.84 7.91
N GLU A 152 -20.80 0.44 7.72
CA GLU A 152 -21.83 1.48 7.79
C GLU A 152 -22.87 1.34 6.68
N SER A 153 -22.44 0.98 5.46
CA SER A 153 -23.35 0.77 4.34
C SER A 153 -24.31 -0.41 4.56
N VAL A 154 -23.86 -1.45 5.26
CA VAL A 154 -24.66 -2.65 5.57
C VAL A 154 -25.54 -2.45 6.81
N ASN A 155 -25.01 -1.85 7.87
CA ASN A 155 -25.72 -1.73 9.16
C ASN A 155 -26.93 -0.80 9.14
N THR A 156 -27.01 0.13 8.22
CA THR A 156 -28.14 1.04 8.11
C THR A 156 -29.36 0.39 7.42
N ASP A 157 -29.17 -0.76 6.76
CA ASP A 157 -30.30 -1.54 6.21
C ASP A 157 -31.14 -2.22 7.30
N ILE A 158 -30.58 -2.46 8.48
CA ILE A 158 -31.26 -3.13 9.58
C ILE A 158 -32.12 -2.14 10.38
N GLY A 159 -31.83 -0.84 10.34
CA GLY A 159 -32.55 0.22 11.07
C GLY A 159 -33.74 0.87 10.34
N GLY A 160 -33.99 0.50 9.09
CA GLY A 160 -34.99 1.13 8.23
C GLY A 160 -36.34 0.41 8.13
N SER A 161 -36.55 -0.64 8.89
CA SER A 161 -37.83 -1.39 8.93
C SER A 161 -38.68 -0.95 10.10
N ASN A 162 -39.29 0.21 9.97
CA ASN A 162 -40.49 0.55 10.75
C ASN A 162 -41.56 1.13 9.82
#